data_bc701d580ed6eef875de31891cdbe4df
#
_entry.id   bc701d580ed6eef875de31891cdbe4df
#
_cell.length_a   1.000
_cell.length_b   1.000
_cell.length_c   1.000
_cell.angle_alpha   90.00
_cell.angle_beta   90.00
_cell.angle_gamma   90.00
#
_symmetry.space_group_name_H-M   'P 1'
#
loop_
_entity.id
_entity.type
_entity.pdbx_description
1 polymer ?
#
loop_
_entity_poly.entity_id
_entity_poly.type
_entity_poly.pdbx_seq_one_letter_code
_entity_poly.pdbx_strand_id
1 'polypeptide(L)'
;GSHIMVLSGKVTWKYFETTYAGQSFQLGRYATHIHTVGQPAQKTNGGADQSNSLIYGNAFHHSFNRALTAHACHNLTVSRNVAYNTMGHQFFIEDGIETRNKYTENVGLMAHRSMSLLNADQTPASFWITNPDNDFKGNRAVGAHGFGFWFDTFDHPTGPSAVPDGEPPIWVKHAPLGRFEDNVAHSCGMAGFWIDKVDPREGSLPVGKRLPGTLRRCQAWLNGGFGINFVEGTGHLHLLDAKVASNQKA
;
A
#
# COMPACT_ATOMS: atom_id res chain seq x y z
N GLY A 1 5.35 22.50 1.29
CA GLY A 1 6.62 21.81 1.44
C GLY A 1 7.22 21.40 0.11
N SER A 2 8.47 21.03 0.11
CA SER A 2 9.14 20.44 -1.05
C SER A 2 8.63 19.00 -1.29
N HIS A 3 8.96 18.44 -2.44
CA HIS A 3 8.72 17.02 -2.72
C HIS A 3 9.88 16.46 -3.56
N ILE A 4 10.11 15.17 -3.45
CA ILE A 4 11.08 14.46 -4.28
C ILE A 4 10.28 13.56 -5.21
N MET A 5 10.50 13.68 -6.52
CA MET A 5 9.82 12.88 -7.53
C MET A 5 10.86 12.23 -8.44
N VAL A 6 10.77 10.92 -8.61
CA VAL A 6 11.61 10.15 -9.54
C VAL A 6 10.76 9.81 -10.76
N LEU A 7 11.11 10.37 -11.91
CA LEU A 7 10.38 10.20 -13.16
C LEU A 7 11.01 9.15 -14.09
N SER A 8 12.26 8.76 -13.83
CA SER A 8 12.95 7.74 -14.63
C SER A 8 14.17 7.18 -13.89
N GLY A 9 14.67 6.04 -14.33
CA GLY A 9 15.89 5.43 -13.81
C GLY A 9 15.69 4.59 -12.55
N LYS A 10 16.76 4.28 -11.87
CA LYS A 10 16.80 3.53 -10.60
C LYS A 10 17.11 4.46 -9.45
N VAL A 11 16.64 4.11 -8.27
CA VAL A 11 16.83 4.91 -7.07
C VAL A 11 17.45 4.08 -5.95
N THR A 12 18.45 4.67 -5.28
CA THR A 12 18.99 4.13 -4.04
C THR A 12 18.97 5.22 -2.99
N TRP A 13 17.99 5.15 -2.08
CA TRP A 13 17.85 6.07 -0.96
C TRP A 13 18.13 5.35 0.34
N LYS A 14 19.17 5.81 1.04
CA LYS A 14 19.57 5.22 2.32
C LYS A 14 19.88 6.29 3.34
N TYR A 15 19.34 6.11 4.54
CA TYR A 15 19.71 6.87 5.73
C TYR A 15 19.53 8.38 5.56
N PHE A 16 18.48 8.82 4.87
CA PHE A 16 18.14 10.23 4.80
C PHE A 16 16.83 10.53 5.53
N GLU A 17 16.62 11.78 5.82
CA GLU A 17 15.42 12.31 6.46
C GLU A 17 14.68 13.24 5.50
N THR A 18 13.36 13.12 5.47
CA THR A 18 12.46 14.04 4.77
C THR A 18 11.48 14.58 5.79
N THR A 19 11.50 15.89 6.01
CA THR A 19 10.62 16.56 6.98
C THR A 19 9.93 17.77 6.37
N TYR A 20 8.70 18.06 6.80
CA TYR A 20 7.85 19.15 6.31
C TYR A 20 7.70 19.16 4.77
N ALA A 21 7.75 17.98 4.17
CA ALA A 21 7.66 17.78 2.74
C ALA A 21 6.23 17.42 2.29
N GLY A 22 6.01 17.38 0.97
CA GLY A 22 4.72 17.22 0.37
C GLY A 22 3.92 18.52 0.32
N GLN A 23 2.97 18.59 -0.59
CA GLN A 23 2.11 19.77 -0.76
C GLN A 23 0.65 19.35 -0.60
N SER A 24 -0.02 19.87 0.43
CA SER A 24 -1.45 19.67 0.62
C SER A 24 -2.23 20.16 -0.60
N PHE A 25 -3.35 19.51 -0.90
CA PHE A 25 -4.25 19.83 -2.01
C PHE A 25 -3.62 19.75 -3.42
N GLN A 26 -2.43 19.17 -3.54
CA GLN A 26 -1.75 18.97 -4.81
C GLN A 26 -1.54 17.48 -5.07
N LEU A 27 -2.31 16.92 -6.01
CA LEU A 27 -2.17 15.52 -6.43
C LEU A 27 -0.76 15.26 -6.97
N GLY A 28 -0.15 14.14 -6.60
CA GLY A 28 1.20 13.76 -7.03
C GLY A 28 2.34 14.50 -6.31
N ARG A 29 2.06 15.55 -5.52
CA ARG A 29 3.06 16.30 -4.78
C ARG A 29 3.28 15.72 -3.37
N TYR A 30 3.49 14.39 -3.33
CA TYR A 30 3.75 13.65 -2.10
C TYR A 30 5.18 13.94 -1.59
N ALA A 31 5.48 13.63 -0.34
CA ALA A 31 6.81 13.92 0.22
C ALA A 31 7.92 13.22 -0.60
N THR A 32 7.72 11.93 -0.90
CA THR A 32 8.59 11.15 -1.80
C THR A 32 7.74 10.31 -2.74
N HIS A 33 8.04 10.37 -4.05
CA HIS A 33 7.20 9.79 -5.08
C HIS A 33 8.06 9.13 -6.17
N ILE A 34 7.98 7.81 -6.26
CA ILE A 34 8.44 7.08 -7.44
C ILE A 34 7.28 7.12 -8.43
N HIS A 35 7.36 8.02 -9.42
CA HIS A 35 6.23 8.38 -10.26
C HIS A 35 6.40 7.88 -11.69
N THR A 36 5.57 6.94 -12.09
CA THR A 36 5.50 6.41 -13.46
C THR A 36 6.86 6.19 -14.12
N VAL A 37 7.78 5.60 -13.36
CA VAL A 37 9.15 5.36 -13.82
C VAL A 37 9.13 4.33 -14.93
N GLY A 38 9.09 4.80 -16.17
CA GLY A 38 8.89 4.02 -17.38
C GLY A 38 7.81 4.64 -18.25
N GLN A 39 7.79 4.30 -19.52
CA GLN A 39 6.81 4.84 -20.47
C GLN A 39 5.38 4.54 -19.99
N PRO A 40 4.46 5.50 -20.11
CA PRO A 40 3.06 5.24 -19.81
C PRO A 40 2.56 4.10 -20.70
N ALA A 41 1.86 3.15 -20.06
CA ALA A 41 1.01 2.15 -20.70
C ALA A 41 1.51 1.58 -22.03
N GLN A 42 2.74 1.11 -22.12
CA GLN A 42 3.11 0.24 -23.23
C GLN A 42 2.85 -1.21 -22.89
N LYS A 43 1.67 -1.63 -23.33
CA LYS A 43 1.29 -2.95 -23.83
C LYS A 43 1.49 -4.21 -22.96
N THR A 44 2.04 -4.19 -21.77
CA THR A 44 1.99 -5.33 -20.85
C THR A 44 2.33 -4.86 -19.45
N ASN A 45 1.32 -4.68 -18.61
CA ASN A 45 1.47 -4.35 -17.19
C ASN A 45 2.20 -3.03 -16.85
N GLY A 46 2.22 -2.06 -17.72
CA GLY A 46 2.32 -0.61 -17.60
C GLY A 46 3.28 0.05 -16.60
N GLY A 47 4.16 -0.64 -15.91
CA GLY A 47 5.06 -0.07 -14.91
C GLY A 47 6.53 -0.38 -15.17
N ALA A 48 7.44 0.41 -14.57
CA ALA A 48 8.87 0.18 -14.71
C ALA A 48 9.39 -0.85 -13.70
N ASP A 49 10.24 -1.74 -14.17
CA ASP A 49 10.98 -2.63 -13.29
C ASP A 49 11.96 -1.85 -12.40
N GLN A 50 11.81 -1.96 -11.10
CA GLN A 50 12.63 -1.32 -10.07
C GLN A 50 13.46 -2.34 -9.26
N SER A 51 13.76 -3.51 -9.82
CA SER A 51 14.48 -4.61 -9.14
C SER A 51 15.82 -4.22 -8.51
N ASN A 52 16.46 -3.16 -9.02
CA ASN A 52 17.69 -2.61 -8.47
C ASN A 52 17.49 -1.30 -7.68
N SER A 53 16.26 -0.93 -7.40
CA SER A 53 15.94 0.24 -6.59
C SER A 53 15.75 -0.16 -5.14
N LEU A 54 16.28 0.65 -4.23
CA LEU A 54 16.27 0.39 -2.80
C LEU A 54 15.98 1.68 -2.03
N ILE A 55 14.92 1.63 -1.20
CA ILE A 55 14.58 2.68 -0.24
C ILE A 55 14.75 2.08 1.16
N TYR A 56 15.82 2.45 1.86
CA TYR A 56 16.27 1.74 3.05
C TYR A 56 16.67 2.65 4.20
N GLY A 57 16.11 2.42 5.38
CA GLY A 57 16.53 3.07 6.61
C GLY A 57 16.28 4.58 6.66
N ASN A 58 15.28 5.07 5.95
CA ASN A 58 14.96 6.49 5.85
C ASN A 58 13.87 6.88 6.87
N ALA A 59 13.81 8.17 7.21
CA ALA A 59 12.76 8.77 8.01
C ALA A 59 11.94 9.76 7.19
N PHE A 60 10.62 9.58 7.15
CA PHE A 60 9.67 10.48 6.51
C PHE A 60 8.72 11.00 7.58
N HIS A 61 8.79 12.28 7.93
CA HIS A 61 7.96 12.76 9.03
C HIS A 61 7.48 14.20 8.90
N HIS A 62 6.41 14.50 9.64
CA HIS A 62 5.75 15.80 9.62
C HIS A 62 5.39 16.26 8.19
N SER A 63 5.01 15.31 7.34
CA SER A 63 4.71 15.59 5.94
C SER A 63 3.30 16.16 5.78
N PHE A 64 3.13 17.09 4.85
CA PHE A 64 1.84 17.71 4.51
C PHE A 64 1.05 16.89 3.48
N ASN A 65 1.56 15.73 3.08
CA ASN A 65 0.94 14.77 2.19
C ASN A 65 1.55 13.38 2.45
N ARG A 66 1.19 12.37 1.66
CA ARG A 66 1.68 10.98 1.75
C ARG A 66 3.20 10.92 1.90
N ALA A 67 3.69 9.96 2.67
CA ALA A 67 5.13 9.86 2.94
C ALA A 67 5.92 9.32 1.75
N LEU A 68 5.61 8.09 1.33
CA LEU A 68 6.25 7.39 0.23
C LEU A 68 5.22 6.78 -0.70
N THR A 69 5.26 7.14 -1.97
CA THR A 69 4.38 6.60 -3.00
C THR A 69 5.16 5.79 -4.03
N ALA A 70 4.69 4.57 -4.28
CA ALA A 70 5.07 3.74 -5.41
C ALA A 70 3.96 3.82 -6.47
N HIS A 71 4.25 4.42 -7.62
CA HIS A 71 3.31 4.63 -8.71
C HIS A 71 3.88 4.07 -10.02
N ALA A 72 3.14 3.15 -10.63
CA ALA A 72 3.51 2.46 -11.87
C ALA A 72 4.93 1.87 -11.80
N CYS A 73 5.26 1.15 -10.73
CA CYS A 73 6.55 0.50 -10.58
C CYS A 73 6.44 -0.92 -9.98
N HIS A 74 7.35 -1.80 -10.38
CA HIS A 74 7.40 -3.19 -9.96
C HIS A 74 8.75 -3.53 -9.35
N ASN A 75 8.79 -4.56 -8.50
CA ASN A 75 10.01 -5.10 -7.91
C ASN A 75 10.83 -4.10 -7.04
N LEU A 76 10.22 -2.99 -6.61
CA LEU A 76 10.85 -2.02 -5.71
C LEU A 76 11.07 -2.64 -4.32
N THR A 77 12.21 -2.38 -3.70
CA THR A 77 12.46 -2.75 -2.30
C THR A 77 12.38 -1.53 -1.39
N VAL A 78 11.45 -1.59 -0.43
CA VAL A 78 11.21 -0.58 0.60
C VAL A 78 11.39 -1.25 1.96
N SER A 79 12.48 -0.95 2.67
CA SER A 79 12.84 -1.69 3.87
C SER A 79 13.37 -0.81 5.00
N ARG A 80 12.94 -1.10 6.23
CA ARG A 80 13.40 -0.45 7.48
C ARG A 80 13.24 1.06 7.49
N ASN A 81 12.22 1.58 6.81
CA ASN A 81 11.90 3.00 6.84
C ASN A 81 10.89 3.30 7.96
N VAL A 82 10.91 4.53 8.42
CA VAL A 82 9.93 5.06 9.38
C VAL A 82 9.16 6.19 8.72
N ALA A 83 7.82 6.10 8.75
CA ALA A 83 6.93 7.20 8.43
C ALA A 83 6.21 7.64 9.70
N TYR A 84 6.32 8.90 10.08
CA TYR A 84 5.78 9.41 11.32
C TYR A 84 5.06 10.75 11.14
N ASN A 85 3.87 10.88 11.69
CA ASN A 85 3.12 12.14 11.72
C ASN A 85 2.98 12.75 10.32
N THR A 86 2.31 12.02 9.43
CA THR A 86 2.10 12.44 8.04
C THR A 86 0.62 12.67 7.78
N MET A 87 0.29 13.58 6.88
CA MET A 87 -1.08 13.83 6.44
C MET A 87 -1.43 12.89 5.28
N GLY A 88 -2.49 12.10 5.43
CA GLY A 88 -2.87 11.05 4.47
C GLY A 88 -2.12 9.73 4.68
N HIS A 89 -2.17 8.85 3.69
CA HIS A 89 -1.52 7.54 3.75
C HIS A 89 0.00 7.66 3.89
N GLN A 90 0.64 6.67 4.51
CA GLN A 90 2.09 6.71 4.71
C GLN A 90 2.84 5.97 3.60
N PHE A 91 2.73 4.65 3.53
CA PHE A 91 3.28 3.84 2.44
C PHE A 91 2.14 3.54 1.46
N PHE A 92 2.25 4.07 0.26
CA PHE A 92 1.14 4.13 -0.69
C PHE A 92 1.49 3.47 -2.02
N ILE A 93 0.68 2.49 -2.44
CA ILE A 93 0.71 1.87 -3.76
C ILE A 93 -0.49 2.44 -4.54
N GLU A 94 -0.27 3.08 -5.70
CA GLU A 94 -1.25 4.04 -6.22
C GLU A 94 -2.33 3.46 -7.13
N ASP A 95 -1.99 2.99 -8.32
CA ASP A 95 -2.96 2.76 -9.41
C ASP A 95 -3.50 1.32 -9.51
N GLY A 96 -2.89 0.39 -8.80
CA GLY A 96 -3.27 -1.02 -8.84
C GLY A 96 -2.51 -1.88 -9.86
N ILE A 97 -1.61 -1.33 -10.67
CA ILE A 97 -0.73 -2.14 -11.52
C ILE A 97 0.58 -2.54 -10.83
N GLU A 98 0.92 -1.90 -9.75
CA GLU A 98 2.18 -2.08 -9.02
C GLU A 98 2.25 -3.47 -8.40
N THR A 99 3.20 -4.30 -8.84
CA THR A 99 3.34 -5.68 -8.39
C THR A 99 4.75 -6.02 -7.94
N ARG A 100 4.87 -7.08 -7.13
CA ARG A 100 6.14 -7.66 -6.68
C ARG A 100 7.05 -6.68 -5.95
N ASN A 101 6.50 -5.56 -5.44
CA ASN A 101 7.22 -4.68 -4.55
C ASN A 101 7.36 -5.32 -3.17
N LYS A 102 8.47 -5.06 -2.48
CA LYS A 102 8.79 -5.67 -1.20
C LYS A 102 8.85 -4.61 -0.11
N TYR A 103 7.87 -4.64 0.78
CA TYR A 103 7.80 -3.78 1.97
C TYR A 103 8.19 -4.61 3.19
N THR A 104 9.38 -4.38 3.73
CA THR A 104 9.90 -5.20 4.84
C THR A 104 10.38 -4.36 6.02
N GLU A 105 9.92 -4.71 7.21
CA GLU A 105 10.35 -4.09 8.47
C GLU A 105 10.18 -2.56 8.51
N ASN A 106 9.20 -2.01 7.78
CA ASN A 106 8.87 -0.59 7.84
C ASN A 106 7.93 -0.30 9.02
N VAL A 107 7.98 0.92 9.52
CA VAL A 107 7.12 1.40 10.59
C VAL A 107 6.33 2.61 10.14
N GLY A 108 5.00 2.53 10.21
CA GLY A 108 4.09 3.64 10.01
C GLY A 108 3.49 4.07 11.34
N LEU A 109 3.71 5.31 11.73
CA LEU A 109 3.25 5.88 13.00
C LEU A 109 2.41 7.12 12.75
N MET A 110 1.20 7.18 13.32
CA MET A 110 0.35 8.37 13.35
C MET A 110 0.09 8.95 11.94
N ALA A 111 -0.54 8.15 11.06
CA ALA A 111 -1.11 8.66 9.82
C ALA A 111 -2.33 9.53 10.15
N HIS A 112 -2.29 10.81 9.84
CA HIS A 112 -3.35 11.76 10.14
C HIS A 112 -4.31 11.95 8.97
N ARG A 113 -5.57 12.24 9.29
CA ARG A 113 -6.56 12.64 8.29
C ARG A 113 -6.05 13.85 7.52
N SER A 114 -6.18 13.78 6.21
CA SER A 114 -5.98 14.92 5.34
C SER A 114 -7.33 15.37 4.78
N MET A 115 -7.61 16.65 4.89
CA MET A 115 -8.79 17.27 4.27
C MET A 115 -8.51 17.71 2.83
N SER A 116 -7.46 17.16 2.22
CA SER A 116 -7.13 17.36 0.82
C SER A 116 -8.24 16.84 -0.11
N LEU A 117 -8.16 17.14 -1.39
CA LEU A 117 -9.13 16.71 -2.40
C LEU A 117 -9.19 15.19 -2.62
N LEU A 118 -8.29 14.42 -2.02
CA LEU A 118 -8.23 12.96 -2.15
C LEU A 118 -9.04 12.33 -1.03
N ASN A 119 -10.25 11.87 -1.34
CA ASN A 119 -11.20 11.36 -0.35
C ASN A 119 -10.62 10.22 0.53
N ALA A 120 -9.80 9.35 -0.04
CA ALA A 120 -9.19 8.25 0.70
C ALA A 120 -8.29 8.72 1.86
N ASP A 121 -7.66 9.88 1.74
CA ASP A 121 -6.81 10.45 2.79
C ASP A 121 -7.60 10.96 4.01
N GLN A 122 -8.92 10.98 3.97
CA GLN A 122 -9.76 11.28 5.14
C GLN A 122 -9.81 10.11 6.13
N THR A 123 -9.59 8.90 5.67
CA THR A 123 -9.46 7.68 6.49
C THR A 123 -8.12 7.01 6.21
N PRO A 124 -7.00 7.65 6.57
CA PRO A 124 -5.69 7.23 6.10
C PRO A 124 -5.26 5.88 6.66
N ALA A 125 -4.43 5.20 5.89
CA ALA A 125 -3.77 3.98 6.30
C ALA A 125 -2.26 4.20 6.46
N SER A 126 -1.62 3.47 7.37
CA SER A 126 -0.15 3.40 7.37
C SER A 126 0.36 2.69 6.11
N PHE A 127 -0.34 1.63 5.68
CA PHE A 127 -0.06 0.91 4.44
C PHE A 127 -1.34 0.81 3.60
N TRP A 128 -1.36 1.54 2.48
CA TRP A 128 -2.42 1.48 1.48
C TRP A 128 -1.98 0.60 0.32
N ILE A 129 -2.79 -0.41 -0.01
CA ILE A 129 -2.40 -1.50 -0.92
C ILE A 129 -3.50 -1.70 -1.96
N THR A 130 -3.25 -1.30 -3.19
CA THR A 130 -4.23 -1.40 -4.29
C THR A 130 -4.09 -2.69 -5.09
N ASN A 131 -2.92 -3.35 -5.04
CA ASN A 131 -2.70 -4.62 -5.72
C ASN A 131 -2.16 -5.67 -4.73
N PRO A 132 -2.80 -6.85 -4.61
CA PRO A 132 -2.38 -7.88 -3.67
C PRO A 132 -1.04 -8.55 -4.00
N ASP A 133 -0.55 -8.49 -5.25
CA ASP A 133 0.74 -9.08 -5.65
C ASP A 133 1.94 -8.23 -5.20
N ASN A 134 1.99 -7.95 -3.90
CA ASN A 134 3.10 -7.26 -3.25
C ASN A 134 3.45 -7.95 -1.93
N ASP A 135 4.72 -8.00 -1.57
CA ASP A 135 5.20 -8.61 -0.33
C ASP A 135 5.19 -7.60 0.82
N PHE A 136 4.55 -7.97 1.92
CA PHE A 136 4.56 -7.22 3.18
C PHE A 136 5.02 -8.12 4.32
N LYS A 137 6.22 -7.90 4.84
CA LYS A 137 6.77 -8.71 5.93
C LYS A 137 7.32 -7.89 7.08
N GLY A 138 6.88 -8.19 8.30
CA GLY A 138 7.44 -7.59 9.51
C GLY A 138 7.17 -6.10 9.68
N ASN A 139 6.22 -5.53 8.93
CA ASN A 139 5.89 -4.12 9.04
C ASN A 139 5.01 -3.84 10.26
N ARG A 140 5.06 -2.62 10.75
CA ARG A 140 4.28 -2.17 11.90
C ARG A 140 3.51 -0.90 11.58
N ALA A 141 2.21 -0.92 11.90
CA ALA A 141 1.30 0.22 11.78
C ALA A 141 0.78 0.60 13.16
N VAL A 142 0.97 1.84 13.56
CA VAL A 142 0.63 2.29 14.91
C VAL A 142 -0.07 3.65 14.88
N GLY A 143 -1.24 3.73 15.50
CA GLY A 143 -1.91 5.00 15.75
C GLY A 143 -2.39 5.74 14.49
N ALA A 144 -2.61 5.06 13.36
CA ALA A 144 -3.24 5.67 12.19
C ALA A 144 -4.68 6.10 12.52
N HIS A 145 -5.13 7.26 12.05
CA HIS A 145 -6.51 7.70 12.28
C HIS A 145 -7.55 6.79 11.61
N GLY A 146 -7.20 6.12 10.53
CA GLY A 146 -8.04 5.12 9.86
C GLY A 146 -7.53 3.70 10.11
N PHE A 147 -6.72 3.19 9.21
CA PHE A 147 -6.34 1.78 9.12
C PHE A 147 -4.84 1.57 9.31
N GLY A 148 -4.47 0.42 9.86
CA GLY A 148 -3.08 -0.02 9.85
C GLY A 148 -2.64 -0.43 8.45
N PHE A 149 -3.26 -1.50 7.95
CA PHE A 149 -3.11 -1.99 6.58
C PHE A 149 -4.47 -1.99 5.91
N TRP A 150 -4.55 -1.36 4.76
CA TRP A 150 -5.77 -1.33 3.96
C TRP A 150 -5.51 -1.86 2.56
N PHE A 151 -6.03 -3.05 2.27
CA PHE A 151 -6.20 -3.52 0.90
C PHE A 151 -7.46 -2.87 0.34
N ASP A 152 -7.29 -1.92 -0.57
CA ASP A 152 -8.35 -1.32 -1.36
C ASP A 152 -8.12 -1.70 -2.82
N THR A 153 -8.43 -2.96 -3.13
CA THR A 153 -8.16 -3.50 -4.46
C THR A 153 -9.26 -3.10 -5.44
N PHE A 154 -8.85 -2.62 -6.58
CA PHE A 154 -9.75 -2.24 -7.66
C PHE A 154 -10.13 -3.44 -8.53
N ASP A 155 -11.16 -3.29 -9.35
CA ASP A 155 -11.42 -4.26 -10.39
C ASP A 155 -10.35 -4.15 -11.49
N HIS A 156 -10.02 -2.93 -11.88
CA HIS A 156 -9.03 -2.61 -12.92
C HIS A 156 -8.10 -1.50 -12.44
N PRO A 157 -6.90 -1.36 -13.02
CA PRO A 157 -6.03 -0.23 -12.72
C PRO A 157 -6.72 1.10 -13.01
N THR A 158 -6.35 2.11 -12.26
CA THR A 158 -6.95 3.45 -12.32
C THR A 158 -5.93 4.51 -12.79
N GLY A 159 -6.37 5.74 -12.91
CA GLY A 159 -5.50 6.87 -13.22
C GLY A 159 -4.71 6.71 -14.52
N PRO A 160 -3.44 7.14 -14.53
CA PRO A 160 -2.57 6.98 -15.70
C PRO A 160 -2.29 5.53 -16.10
N SER A 161 -2.53 4.59 -15.21
CA SER A 161 -2.33 3.15 -15.45
C SER A 161 -3.58 2.43 -15.96
N ALA A 162 -4.67 3.13 -16.17
CA ALA A 162 -5.90 2.56 -16.73
C ALA A 162 -5.62 1.92 -18.11
N VAL A 163 -6.20 0.74 -18.31
CA VAL A 163 -6.04 0.01 -19.57
C VAL A 163 -6.81 0.76 -20.67
N PRO A 164 -6.19 1.09 -21.82
CA PRO A 164 -6.87 1.72 -22.94
C PRO A 164 -8.02 0.88 -23.48
N ASP A 165 -9.02 1.54 -24.07
CA ASP A 165 -10.13 0.87 -24.73
C ASP A 165 -9.63 -0.08 -25.84
N GLY A 166 -10.18 -1.29 -25.85
CA GLY A 166 -9.84 -2.33 -26.83
C GLY A 166 -8.65 -3.23 -26.43
N GLU A 167 -7.92 -2.92 -25.36
CA GLU A 167 -6.88 -3.79 -24.82
C GLU A 167 -7.48 -4.78 -23.77
N PRO A 168 -6.87 -5.97 -23.58
CA PRO A 168 -7.34 -6.93 -22.59
C PRO A 168 -7.33 -6.32 -21.18
N PRO A 169 -8.41 -6.47 -20.40
CA PRO A 169 -8.49 -5.91 -19.06
C PRO A 169 -7.52 -6.59 -18.09
N ILE A 170 -6.93 -5.79 -17.21
CA ILE A 170 -6.16 -6.28 -16.05
C ILE A 170 -7.12 -6.36 -14.87
N TRP A 171 -7.23 -7.53 -14.24
CA TRP A 171 -8.08 -7.78 -13.07
C TRP A 171 -7.26 -7.73 -11.80
N VAL A 172 -7.15 -6.56 -11.22
CA VAL A 172 -6.28 -6.30 -10.05
C VAL A 172 -6.64 -7.17 -8.86
N LYS A 173 -7.92 -7.25 -8.50
CA LYS A 173 -8.39 -8.03 -7.35
C LYS A 173 -8.14 -9.54 -7.48
N HIS A 174 -7.92 -10.03 -8.71
CA HIS A 174 -7.65 -11.44 -8.99
C HIS A 174 -6.17 -11.77 -9.08
N ALA A 175 -5.29 -10.79 -8.89
CA ALA A 175 -3.86 -11.03 -8.78
C ALA A 175 -3.55 -11.94 -7.57
N PRO A 176 -2.49 -12.77 -7.62
CA PRO A 176 -2.12 -13.60 -6.48
C PRO A 176 -1.80 -12.72 -5.26
N LEU A 177 -2.10 -13.23 -4.07
CA LEU A 177 -1.65 -12.54 -2.86
C LEU A 177 -0.15 -12.81 -2.67
N GLY A 178 0.65 -11.75 -2.66
CA GLY A 178 2.06 -11.79 -2.28
C GLY A 178 2.25 -12.23 -0.84
N ARG A 179 3.48 -12.36 -0.40
CA ARG A 179 3.78 -12.77 0.97
C ARG A 179 3.31 -11.72 1.97
N PHE A 180 2.35 -12.10 2.83
CA PHE A 180 1.82 -11.23 3.88
C PHE A 180 1.99 -11.88 5.25
N GLU A 181 3.09 -11.55 5.94
CA GLU A 181 3.46 -12.23 7.18
C GLU A 181 4.15 -11.33 8.21
N ASP A 182 3.98 -11.70 9.47
CA ASP A 182 4.63 -11.03 10.61
C ASP A 182 4.27 -9.53 10.76
N ASN A 183 3.19 -9.08 10.13
CA ASN A 183 2.76 -7.70 10.19
C ASN A 183 1.97 -7.42 11.47
N VAL A 184 2.14 -6.23 12.01
CA VAL A 184 1.52 -5.79 13.26
C VAL A 184 0.75 -4.49 13.05
N ALA A 185 -0.48 -4.39 13.57
CA ALA A 185 -1.27 -3.17 13.57
C ALA A 185 -1.96 -2.96 14.91
N HIS A 186 -1.73 -1.81 15.54
CA HIS A 186 -2.41 -1.51 16.80
C HIS A 186 -2.69 -0.01 16.98
N SER A 187 -3.63 0.27 17.86
CA SER A 187 -4.04 1.63 18.21
C SER A 187 -4.53 2.46 17.01
N CYS A 188 -4.96 1.82 15.92
CA CYS A 188 -5.54 2.49 14.76
C CYS A 188 -7.01 2.82 15.02
N GLY A 189 -7.49 3.94 14.48
CA GLY A 189 -8.82 4.46 14.79
C GLY A 189 -9.98 3.61 14.27
N MET A 190 -9.80 2.90 13.15
CA MET A 190 -10.86 2.09 12.53
C MET A 190 -10.54 0.59 12.57
N ALA A 191 -9.47 0.15 11.92
CA ALA A 191 -9.09 -1.26 11.94
C ALA A 191 -7.58 -1.44 11.84
N GLY A 192 -7.09 -2.57 12.39
CA GLY A 192 -5.70 -2.98 12.20
C GLY A 192 -5.45 -3.41 10.76
N PHE A 193 -6.23 -4.37 10.27
CA PHE A 193 -6.19 -4.87 8.91
C PHE A 193 -7.59 -4.81 8.29
N TRP A 194 -7.68 -4.15 7.15
CA TRP A 194 -8.91 -4.03 6.37
C TRP A 194 -8.65 -4.61 4.98
N ILE A 195 -9.30 -5.75 4.69
CA ILE A 195 -9.08 -6.50 3.45
C ILE A 195 -10.34 -6.39 2.59
N ASP A 196 -10.26 -5.62 1.52
CA ASP A 196 -11.38 -5.40 0.60
C ASP A 196 -11.07 -5.99 -0.78
N LYS A 197 -11.99 -6.81 -1.28
CA LYS A 197 -12.01 -7.39 -2.64
C LYS A 197 -10.79 -8.22 -3.07
N VAL A 198 -9.92 -8.65 -2.18
CA VAL A 198 -8.80 -9.56 -2.51
C VAL A 198 -9.34 -10.96 -2.81
N ASP A 199 -9.37 -11.35 -4.08
CA ASP A 199 -9.92 -12.64 -4.56
C ASP A 199 -8.98 -13.30 -5.58
N PRO A 200 -7.83 -13.83 -5.14
CA PRO A 200 -6.82 -14.40 -6.03
C PRO A 200 -7.38 -15.53 -6.91
N ARG A 201 -7.06 -15.48 -8.20
CA ARG A 201 -7.51 -16.48 -9.17
C ARG A 201 -6.43 -16.90 -10.14
N GLU A 202 -6.54 -18.11 -10.65
CA GLU A 202 -5.64 -18.66 -11.67
C GLU A 202 -5.65 -17.77 -12.91
N GLY A 203 -4.44 -17.41 -13.38
CA GLY A 203 -4.27 -16.49 -14.50
C GLY A 203 -4.72 -15.04 -14.21
N SER A 204 -5.05 -14.71 -12.95
CA SER A 204 -5.62 -13.41 -12.58
C SER A 204 -6.90 -13.04 -13.36
N LEU A 205 -7.70 -14.04 -13.74
CA LEU A 205 -8.90 -13.85 -14.53
C LEU A 205 -10.19 -14.01 -13.70
N PRO A 206 -11.27 -13.28 -14.02
CA PRO A 206 -12.52 -13.35 -13.27
C PRO A 206 -13.19 -14.73 -13.30
N VAL A 207 -12.92 -15.53 -14.32
CA VAL A 207 -13.42 -16.91 -14.47
C VAL A 207 -12.41 -17.96 -14.04
N GLY A 208 -11.21 -17.57 -13.59
CA GLY A 208 -10.18 -18.46 -13.10
C GLY A 208 -10.57 -19.16 -11.79
N LYS A 209 -9.99 -20.34 -11.56
CA LYS A 209 -10.14 -21.05 -10.29
C LYS A 209 -9.59 -20.17 -9.15
N ARG A 210 -10.34 -20.06 -8.05
CA ARG A 210 -9.87 -19.34 -6.86
C ARG A 210 -8.61 -19.99 -6.30
N LEU A 211 -7.61 -19.15 -6.03
CA LEU A 211 -6.37 -19.55 -5.38
C LEU A 211 -6.40 -19.14 -3.91
N PRO A 212 -5.84 -19.94 -3.00
CA PRO A 212 -5.74 -19.54 -1.60
C PRO A 212 -4.69 -18.46 -1.44
N GLY A 213 -5.04 -17.36 -0.76
CA GLY A 213 -4.10 -16.40 -0.22
C GLY A 213 -3.89 -16.65 1.26
N THR A 214 -2.75 -16.28 1.83
CA THR A 214 -2.46 -16.51 3.25
C THR A 214 -1.92 -15.25 3.94
N LEU A 215 -2.61 -14.85 5.00
CA LEU A 215 -2.10 -13.88 5.97
C LEU A 215 -1.54 -14.67 7.16
N ARG A 216 -0.24 -14.57 7.42
CA ARG A 216 0.43 -15.38 8.42
C ARG A 216 0.99 -14.55 9.57
N ARG A 217 0.76 -14.99 10.80
CA ARG A 217 1.29 -14.39 12.04
C ARG A 217 1.04 -12.89 12.16
N CYS A 218 -0.10 -12.43 11.62
CA CYS A 218 -0.54 -11.05 11.78
C CYS A 218 -1.01 -10.80 13.20
N GLN A 219 -0.72 -9.63 13.75
CA GLN A 219 -1.13 -9.26 15.09
C GLN A 219 -1.89 -7.94 15.08
N ALA A 220 -3.03 -7.89 15.79
CA ALA A 220 -3.87 -6.69 15.86
C ALA A 220 -4.44 -6.50 17.26
N TRP A 221 -4.21 -5.33 17.87
CA TRP A 221 -4.78 -5.03 19.18
C TRP A 221 -5.03 -3.53 19.39
N LEU A 222 -5.93 -3.23 20.32
CA LEU A 222 -6.30 -1.86 20.72
C LEU A 222 -6.74 -0.97 19.55
N ASN A 223 -7.33 -1.54 18.51
CA ASN A 223 -7.88 -0.74 17.41
C ASN A 223 -9.30 -0.26 17.77
N GLY A 224 -9.67 0.92 17.32
CA GLY A 224 -10.96 1.57 17.58
C GLY A 224 -12.16 0.93 16.84
N GLY A 225 -11.92 -0.08 16.06
CA GLY A 225 -12.91 -0.93 15.40
C GLY A 225 -12.41 -2.36 15.37
N PHE A 226 -12.20 -2.92 14.18
CA PHE A 226 -11.80 -4.32 14.00
C PHE A 226 -10.30 -4.54 14.17
N GLY A 227 -9.92 -5.70 14.68
CA GLY A 227 -8.53 -6.16 14.58
C GLY A 227 -8.17 -6.52 13.15
N ILE A 228 -8.90 -7.47 12.58
CA ILE A 228 -8.81 -7.91 11.17
C ILE A 228 -10.22 -8.00 10.62
N ASN A 229 -10.49 -7.35 9.49
CA ASN A 229 -11.79 -7.37 8.82
C ASN A 229 -11.65 -7.80 7.37
N PHE A 230 -12.44 -8.78 6.97
CA PHE A 230 -12.59 -9.21 5.58
C PHE A 230 -13.91 -8.65 5.06
N VAL A 231 -13.84 -7.79 4.06
CA VAL A 231 -15.00 -7.13 3.48
C VAL A 231 -15.62 -8.01 2.40
N GLU A 232 -16.88 -7.76 2.09
CA GLU A 232 -17.61 -8.44 1.00
C GLU A 232 -16.82 -8.38 -0.32
N GLY A 233 -16.83 -9.49 -1.06
CA GLY A 233 -16.04 -9.64 -2.29
C GLY A 233 -14.62 -10.18 -2.09
N THR A 234 -14.21 -10.41 -0.85
CA THR A 234 -12.96 -11.10 -0.53
C THR A 234 -13.09 -12.60 -0.84
N GLY A 235 -12.08 -13.15 -1.50
CA GLY A 235 -12.05 -14.55 -1.94
C GLY A 235 -11.57 -15.54 -0.89
N HIS A 236 -10.85 -16.57 -1.32
CA HIS A 236 -10.37 -17.65 -0.46
C HIS A 236 -9.06 -17.24 0.24
N LEU A 237 -9.17 -16.65 1.42
CA LEU A 237 -8.04 -16.25 2.24
C LEU A 237 -7.94 -17.08 3.52
N HIS A 238 -6.73 -17.49 3.86
CA HIS A 238 -6.40 -18.17 5.11
C HIS A 238 -5.75 -17.19 6.08
N LEU A 239 -6.24 -17.19 7.31
CA LEU A 239 -5.62 -16.49 8.42
C LEU A 239 -4.91 -17.52 9.31
N LEU A 240 -3.59 -17.54 9.31
CA LEU A 240 -2.78 -18.52 10.04
C LEU A 240 -1.97 -17.86 11.15
N ASP A 241 -2.02 -18.45 12.34
CA ASP A 241 -1.26 -18.04 13.52
C ASP A 241 -1.45 -16.57 13.91
N ALA A 242 -2.65 -16.01 13.63
CA ALA A 242 -2.94 -14.62 13.96
C ALA A 242 -3.19 -14.42 15.46
N LYS A 243 -2.85 -13.23 15.96
CA LYS A 243 -3.17 -12.80 17.33
C LYS A 243 -4.01 -11.53 17.28
N VAL A 244 -5.23 -11.62 17.77
CA VAL A 244 -6.17 -10.50 17.80
C VAL A 244 -6.68 -10.32 19.21
N ALA A 245 -6.54 -9.14 19.79
CA ALA A 245 -6.94 -8.88 21.17
C ALA A 245 -7.37 -7.43 21.40
N SER A 246 -8.30 -7.21 22.30
CA SER A 246 -8.65 -5.90 22.83
C SER A 246 -9.00 -4.85 21.76
N ASN A 247 -9.57 -5.24 20.64
CA ASN A 247 -10.15 -4.32 19.66
C ASN A 247 -11.60 -4.00 20.06
N GLN A 248 -12.13 -2.85 19.64
CA GLN A 248 -13.51 -2.46 20.02
C GLN A 248 -14.57 -3.33 19.35
N LYS A 249 -14.26 -3.90 18.19
CA LYS A 249 -15.14 -4.83 17.48
C LYS A 249 -14.40 -6.14 17.22
N ALA A 250 -15.15 -7.22 17.28
CA ALA A 250 -14.63 -8.59 17.02
C ALA A 250 -14.40 -8.82 15.52
#